data_2e8e7c81eccedb03a9262150082e9819
#
_entry.id   2e8e7c81eccedb03a9262150082e9819
#
_cell.length_a   1.000
_cell.length_b   1.000
_cell.length_c   1.000
_cell.angle_alpha   90.00
_cell.angle_beta   90.00
_cell.angle_gamma   90.00
#
_symmetry.space_group_name_H-M   'P 1'
#
loop_
_entity.id
_entity.type
_entity.pdbx_description
1 polymer ?
#
loop_
_entity_poly.entity_id
_entity_poly.type
_entity_poly.pdbx_seq_one_letter_code
_entity_poly.pdbx_strand_id
1 'polypeptide(L)'
;HKTSSAASDVYKRQYQNHIFDQLMEAGKEFGIKPYGIRAMNSLRLEKSYKLVGTELSIEYSPYESGLDRFIHPNKGDFIGRAALDKWRAKGFSNKLVTMEIHGVTDADVLGNNPIYDNGSVVGRATGGDFGFRLNKSIALGMVKPELAKVGKKLKIDILGKMHEASIVEDSPYDAENKLLRA
;
A
#
# COMPACT_ATOMS: atom_id res chain seq x y z
N HIS A 1 -5.90 -7.68 -30.93
CA HIS A 1 -5.16 -7.48 -29.68
C HIS A 1 -5.71 -6.24 -28.95
N LYS A 2 -6.40 -6.46 -27.85
CA LYS A 2 -6.65 -5.37 -26.89
C LYS A 2 -5.34 -5.14 -26.14
N THR A 3 -4.55 -4.17 -26.60
CA THR A 3 -3.42 -3.69 -25.81
C THR A 3 -3.96 -3.00 -24.57
N SER A 4 -3.43 -3.33 -23.39
CA SER A 4 -3.75 -2.59 -22.18
C SER A 4 -3.29 -1.11 -22.35
N SER A 5 -3.92 -0.17 -21.67
CA SER A 5 -3.51 1.24 -21.69
C SER A 5 -2.02 1.41 -21.38
N ALA A 6 -1.50 0.66 -20.38
CA ALA A 6 -0.09 0.69 -20.03
C ALA A 6 0.84 0.26 -21.19
N ALA A 7 0.48 -0.78 -21.96
CA ALA A 7 1.27 -1.20 -23.11
C ALA A 7 1.23 -0.14 -24.24
N SER A 8 0.08 0.51 -24.43
CA SER A 8 -0.06 1.60 -25.39
C SER A 8 0.85 2.79 -25.06
N ASP A 9 0.97 3.13 -23.78
CA ASP A 9 1.86 4.21 -23.31
C ASP A 9 3.33 3.89 -23.57
N VAL A 10 3.76 2.64 -23.38
CA VAL A 10 5.14 2.20 -23.66
C VAL A 10 5.46 2.32 -25.16
N TYR A 11 4.59 1.90 -26.04
CA TYR A 11 4.83 1.91 -27.49
C TYR A 11 4.80 3.31 -28.12
N LYS A 12 4.16 4.27 -27.47
CA LYS A 12 3.98 5.62 -28.00
C LYS A 12 4.76 6.68 -27.24
N ARG A 13 5.84 6.28 -26.57
CA ARG A 13 6.68 7.17 -25.78
C ARG A 13 7.14 8.43 -26.53
N GLN A 14 7.36 8.35 -27.84
CA GLN A 14 7.73 9.49 -28.66
C GLN A 14 6.66 10.60 -28.70
N TYR A 15 5.41 10.28 -28.38
CA TYR A 15 4.30 11.26 -28.32
C TYR A 15 4.03 11.77 -26.90
N GLN A 16 4.81 11.38 -25.91
CA GLN A 16 4.55 11.67 -24.49
C GLN A 16 4.39 13.18 -24.24
N ASN A 17 5.29 14.00 -24.75
CA ASN A 17 5.21 15.46 -24.56
C ASN A 17 3.98 16.03 -25.25
N HIS A 18 3.70 15.62 -26.48
CA HIS A 18 2.51 16.07 -27.19
C HIS A 18 1.22 15.71 -26.47
N ILE A 19 1.10 14.49 -25.93
CA ILE A 19 -0.07 14.06 -25.17
C ILE A 19 -0.20 14.87 -23.89
N PHE A 20 0.93 15.11 -23.19
CA PHE A 20 0.95 15.94 -21.99
C PHE A 20 0.43 17.35 -22.29
N ASP A 21 0.93 18.00 -23.33
CA ASP A 21 0.52 19.35 -23.74
C ASP A 21 -0.99 19.40 -24.08
N GLN A 22 -1.48 18.40 -24.81
CA GLN A 22 -2.91 18.28 -25.14
C GLN A 22 -3.78 18.10 -23.91
N LEU A 23 -3.35 17.26 -22.93
CA LEU A 23 -4.06 17.06 -21.68
C LEU A 23 -4.08 18.34 -20.83
N MET A 24 -2.94 19.02 -20.74
CA MET A 24 -2.85 20.27 -19.97
C MET A 24 -3.70 21.37 -20.60
N GLU A 25 -3.76 21.47 -21.93
CA GLU A 25 -4.60 22.44 -22.63
C GLU A 25 -6.08 22.15 -22.41
N ALA A 26 -6.51 20.91 -22.67
CA ALA A 26 -7.91 20.50 -22.50
C ALA A 26 -8.37 20.56 -21.02
N GLY A 27 -7.45 20.36 -20.09
CA GLY A 27 -7.74 20.38 -18.67
C GLY A 27 -7.80 21.77 -18.03
N LYS A 28 -7.41 22.84 -18.76
CA LYS A 28 -7.39 24.22 -18.19
C LYS A 28 -8.73 24.64 -17.62
N GLU A 29 -9.81 24.39 -18.34
CA GLU A 29 -11.18 24.75 -17.90
C GLU A 29 -11.61 23.97 -16.65
N PHE A 30 -11.03 22.79 -16.38
CA PHE A 30 -11.28 21.95 -15.21
C PHE A 30 -10.27 22.20 -14.08
N GLY A 31 -9.34 23.13 -14.24
CA GLY A 31 -8.31 23.43 -13.24
C GLY A 31 -7.31 22.32 -13.03
N ILE A 32 -6.95 21.56 -14.12
CA ILE A 32 -5.95 20.48 -14.05
C ILE A 32 -4.63 20.96 -13.46
N LYS A 33 -4.06 20.16 -12.59
CA LYS A 33 -2.74 20.43 -11.99
C LYS A 33 -1.92 19.14 -11.96
N PRO A 34 -0.65 19.18 -12.39
CA PRO A 34 0.25 18.05 -12.21
C PRO A 34 0.57 17.85 -10.73
N TYR A 35 0.83 16.60 -10.32
CA TYR A 35 1.35 16.26 -9.00
C TYR A 35 2.44 15.20 -9.11
N GLY A 36 3.37 15.21 -8.15
CA GLY A 36 4.51 14.31 -8.16
C GLY A 36 4.21 12.92 -7.58
N ILE A 37 5.10 11.97 -7.84
CA ILE A 37 4.98 10.59 -7.36
C ILE A 37 4.99 10.48 -5.83
N ARG A 38 5.65 11.39 -5.12
CA ARG A 38 5.62 11.43 -3.66
C ARG A 38 4.23 11.81 -3.14
N ALA A 39 3.57 12.77 -3.76
CA ALA A 39 2.19 13.09 -3.42
C ALA A 39 1.26 11.89 -3.64
N MET A 40 1.45 11.12 -4.73
CA MET A 40 0.73 9.87 -4.96
C MET A 40 1.01 8.84 -3.86
N ASN A 41 2.27 8.71 -3.41
CA ASN A 41 2.63 7.79 -2.33
C ASN A 41 1.95 8.16 -1.01
N SER A 42 1.98 9.43 -0.62
CA SER A 42 1.25 9.93 0.55
C SER A 42 -0.25 9.61 0.46
N LEU A 43 -0.89 9.95 -0.66
CA LEU A 43 -2.32 9.72 -0.87
C LEU A 43 -2.71 8.24 -0.83
N ARG A 44 -1.90 7.34 -1.44
CA ARG A 44 -2.18 5.90 -1.44
C ARG A 44 -2.07 5.30 -0.03
N LEU A 45 -1.09 5.77 0.76
CA LEU A 45 -0.88 5.29 2.13
C LEU A 45 -2.05 5.68 3.06
N GLU A 46 -2.59 6.88 2.92
CA GLU A 46 -3.79 7.31 3.65
C GLU A 46 -5.01 6.41 3.38
N LYS A 47 -5.01 5.74 2.22
CA LYS A 47 -6.05 4.78 1.80
C LYS A 47 -5.63 3.32 1.99
N SER A 48 -4.42 3.06 2.48
CA SER A 48 -3.82 1.71 2.55
C SER A 48 -3.79 0.99 1.21
N TYR A 49 -3.66 1.74 0.10
CA TYR A 49 -3.59 1.16 -1.23
C TYR A 49 -2.21 0.54 -1.48
N LYS A 50 -2.23 -0.65 -2.01
CA LYS A 50 -1.07 -1.51 -2.21
C LYS A 50 -0.41 -1.26 -3.57
N LEU A 51 0.92 -1.32 -3.62
CA LEU A 51 1.68 -1.22 -4.86
C LEU A 51 2.14 -2.60 -5.34
N VAL A 52 2.14 -2.77 -6.66
CA VAL A 52 2.74 -3.92 -7.31
C VAL A 52 4.26 -3.87 -7.14
N GLY A 53 4.87 -4.98 -6.76
CA GLY A 53 6.30 -5.09 -6.49
C GLY A 53 6.69 -4.83 -5.03
N THR A 54 5.78 -4.33 -4.20
CA THR A 54 5.97 -4.16 -2.75
C THR A 54 4.98 -5.01 -1.96
N GLU A 55 3.80 -4.49 -1.65
CA GLU A 55 2.76 -5.25 -0.94
C GLU A 55 2.13 -6.35 -1.80
N LEU A 56 2.08 -6.14 -3.12
CA LEU A 56 1.61 -7.11 -4.12
C LEU A 56 2.80 -7.67 -4.87
N SER A 57 3.41 -8.70 -4.32
CA SER A 57 4.56 -9.40 -4.88
C SER A 57 4.32 -10.92 -4.89
N ILE A 58 5.20 -11.66 -5.53
CA ILE A 58 5.15 -13.13 -5.55
C ILE A 58 5.53 -13.75 -4.20
N GLU A 59 6.06 -12.97 -3.27
CA GLU A 59 6.45 -13.43 -1.92
C GLU A 59 5.25 -13.66 -1.01
N TYR A 60 4.15 -12.97 -1.26
CA TYR A 60 2.96 -12.97 -0.41
C TYR A 60 1.75 -13.51 -1.13
N SER A 61 0.95 -14.30 -0.41
CA SER A 61 -0.37 -14.67 -0.91
C SER A 61 -1.31 -13.46 -0.92
N PRO A 62 -2.36 -13.48 -1.73
CA PRO A 62 -3.39 -12.43 -1.68
C PRO A 62 -4.03 -12.26 -0.29
N TYR A 63 -4.10 -13.34 0.50
CA TYR A 63 -4.61 -13.29 1.88
C TYR A 63 -3.67 -12.53 2.82
N GLU A 64 -2.36 -12.71 2.69
CA GLU A 64 -1.35 -11.97 3.46
C GLU A 64 -1.36 -10.50 3.10
N SER A 65 -1.58 -10.17 1.83
CA SER A 65 -1.66 -8.79 1.32
C SER A 65 -3.01 -8.11 1.54
N GLY A 66 -3.96 -8.74 2.26
CA GLY A 66 -5.27 -8.14 2.57
C GLY A 66 -6.16 -7.97 1.34
N LEU A 67 -6.10 -8.90 0.39
CA LEU A 67 -6.96 -8.95 -0.80
C LEU A 67 -8.11 -9.96 -0.65
N ASP A 68 -8.40 -10.38 0.58
CA ASP A 68 -9.42 -11.41 0.89
C ASP A 68 -10.77 -11.11 0.22
N ARG A 69 -11.19 -9.84 0.23
CA ARG A 69 -12.48 -9.40 -0.32
C ARG A 69 -12.63 -9.62 -1.84
N PHE A 70 -11.51 -9.79 -2.55
CA PHE A 70 -11.51 -10.04 -4.00
C PHE A 70 -11.46 -11.53 -4.35
N ILE A 71 -11.34 -12.41 -3.35
CA ILE A 71 -11.23 -13.85 -3.53
C ILE A 71 -12.59 -14.46 -3.23
N HIS A 72 -13.18 -15.10 -4.25
CA HIS A 72 -14.48 -15.77 -4.14
C HIS A 72 -14.30 -17.29 -4.35
N PRO A 73 -13.93 -18.06 -3.30
CA PRO A 73 -13.64 -19.50 -3.45
C PRO A 73 -14.84 -20.32 -3.94
N ASN A 74 -16.04 -19.84 -3.69
CA ASN A 74 -17.30 -20.54 -4.05
C ASN A 74 -17.80 -20.26 -5.47
N LYS A 75 -17.09 -19.47 -6.28
CA LYS A 75 -17.54 -19.12 -7.65
C LYS A 75 -17.34 -20.23 -8.68
N GLY A 76 -16.90 -21.40 -8.28
CA GLY A 76 -16.51 -22.50 -9.16
C GLY A 76 -15.00 -22.61 -9.35
N ASP A 77 -14.55 -23.31 -10.39
CA ASP A 77 -13.12 -23.48 -10.66
C ASP A 77 -12.53 -22.27 -11.40
N PHE A 78 -11.27 -21.95 -11.10
CA PHE A 78 -10.51 -20.86 -11.72
C PHE A 78 -9.01 -21.12 -11.62
N ILE A 79 -8.24 -20.51 -12.51
CA ILE A 79 -6.78 -20.62 -12.51
C ILE A 79 -6.22 -20.09 -11.17
N GLY A 80 -5.46 -20.91 -10.47
CA GLY A 80 -4.86 -20.57 -9.17
C GLY A 80 -5.66 -21.00 -7.95
N ARG A 81 -6.91 -21.52 -8.08
CA ARG A 81 -7.71 -21.98 -6.93
C ARG A 81 -6.96 -22.99 -6.08
N ALA A 82 -6.40 -24.04 -6.69
CA ALA A 82 -5.66 -25.08 -5.95
C ALA A 82 -4.41 -24.50 -5.23
N ALA A 83 -3.77 -23.49 -5.78
CA ALA A 83 -2.67 -22.80 -5.12
C ALA A 83 -3.14 -22.00 -3.89
N LEU A 84 -4.24 -21.30 -4.00
CA LEU A 84 -4.84 -20.57 -2.87
C LEU A 84 -5.28 -21.51 -1.74
N ASP A 85 -5.86 -22.66 -2.08
CA ASP A 85 -6.26 -23.67 -1.10
C ASP A 85 -5.04 -24.26 -0.36
N LYS A 86 -3.93 -24.50 -1.08
CA LYS A 86 -2.65 -24.92 -0.47
C LYS A 86 -2.10 -23.85 0.49
N TRP A 87 -2.16 -22.56 0.13
CA TRP A 87 -1.72 -21.48 1.00
C TRP A 87 -2.56 -21.41 2.27
N ARG A 88 -3.87 -21.53 2.15
CA ARG A 88 -4.77 -21.56 3.31
C ARG A 88 -4.50 -22.74 4.24
N ALA A 89 -4.27 -23.93 3.68
CA ALA A 89 -3.97 -25.14 4.46
C ALA A 89 -2.62 -25.05 5.18
N LYS A 90 -1.63 -24.40 4.56
CA LYS A 90 -0.30 -24.19 5.17
C LYS A 90 -0.33 -23.15 6.29
N GLY A 91 -1.28 -22.23 6.27
CA GLY A 91 -1.28 -21.03 7.10
C GLY A 91 -0.41 -19.92 6.51
N PHE A 92 -0.48 -18.75 7.11
CA PHE A 92 0.21 -17.54 6.65
C PHE A 92 1.32 -17.17 7.61
N SER A 93 2.44 -16.71 7.05
CA SER A 93 3.60 -16.26 7.83
C SER A 93 3.57 -14.75 8.07
N ASN A 94 2.81 -14.02 7.26
CA ASN A 94 2.74 -12.57 7.29
C ASN A 94 1.29 -12.09 7.18
N LYS A 95 1.05 -10.88 7.65
CA LYS A 95 -0.18 -10.12 7.41
C LYS A 95 0.18 -8.66 7.20
N LEU A 96 -0.36 -8.09 6.14
CA LEU A 96 -0.22 -6.67 5.87
C LEU A 96 -1.00 -5.87 6.91
N VAL A 97 -0.37 -4.83 7.43
CA VAL A 97 -0.97 -3.88 8.37
C VAL A 97 -0.65 -2.45 7.98
N THR A 98 -1.55 -1.55 8.37
CA THR A 98 -1.34 -0.11 8.33
C THR A 98 -0.94 0.36 9.73
N MET A 99 0.08 1.21 9.80
CA MET A 99 0.62 1.71 11.08
C MET A 99 0.71 3.22 11.07
N GLU A 100 0.36 3.83 12.18
CA GLU A 100 0.72 5.22 12.52
C GLU A 100 2.07 5.19 13.25
N ILE A 101 3.01 6.04 12.82
CA ILE A 101 4.35 6.14 13.41
C ILE A 101 4.42 7.40 14.26
N HIS A 102 4.88 7.25 15.49
CA HIS A 102 4.90 8.33 16.47
C HIS A 102 6.28 8.97 16.59
N GLY A 103 6.29 10.30 16.79
CA GLY A 103 7.52 11.04 17.08
C GLY A 103 8.50 11.14 15.90
N VAL A 104 8.04 10.95 14.68
CA VAL A 104 8.82 11.16 13.45
C VAL A 104 8.51 12.53 12.89
N THR A 105 9.54 13.32 12.62
CA THR A 105 9.42 14.68 12.09
C THR A 105 10.26 14.94 10.86
N ASP A 106 11.29 14.14 10.63
CA ASP A 106 12.37 14.42 9.68
C ASP A 106 12.71 13.25 8.74
N ALA A 107 12.03 12.14 8.88
CA ALA A 107 12.27 10.96 8.05
C ALA A 107 11.00 10.15 7.82
N ASP A 108 10.89 9.52 6.66
CA ASP A 108 9.83 8.58 6.35
C ASP A 108 10.31 7.14 6.52
N VAL A 109 9.38 6.24 6.79
CA VAL A 109 9.64 4.80 6.78
C VAL A 109 9.95 4.35 5.36
N LEU A 110 11.06 3.67 5.20
CA LEU A 110 11.47 3.06 3.93
C LEU A 110 11.09 1.58 3.88
N GLY A 111 10.99 1.04 2.67
CA GLY A 111 10.85 -0.40 2.48
C GLY A 111 12.01 -1.14 3.16
N ASN A 112 11.69 -2.26 3.79
CA ASN A 112 12.58 -3.12 4.57
C ASN A 112 13.05 -2.55 5.92
N ASN A 113 12.57 -1.40 6.38
CA ASN A 113 12.81 -1.03 7.77
C ASN A 113 12.26 -2.13 8.69
N PRO A 114 13.07 -2.65 9.65
CA PRO A 114 12.63 -3.75 10.51
C PRO A 114 11.62 -3.27 11.54
N ILE A 115 10.62 -4.12 11.79
CA ILE A 115 9.56 -3.91 12.78
C ILE A 115 9.83 -4.85 13.95
N TYR A 116 9.74 -4.32 15.16
CA TYR A 116 10.06 -5.02 16.40
C TYR A 116 8.87 -5.14 17.34
N ASP A 117 8.78 -6.27 18.03
CA ASP A 117 7.97 -6.44 19.24
C ASP A 117 8.86 -7.04 20.34
N ASN A 118 8.89 -6.40 21.52
CA ASN A 118 9.70 -6.83 22.67
C ASN A 118 11.17 -7.13 22.31
N GLY A 119 11.79 -6.27 21.46
CA GLY A 119 13.19 -6.40 21.07
C GLY A 119 13.49 -7.43 19.97
N SER A 120 12.51 -8.18 19.53
CA SER A 120 12.65 -9.15 18.44
C SER A 120 12.07 -8.62 17.13
N VAL A 121 12.73 -8.89 16.00
CA VAL A 121 12.20 -8.56 14.68
C VAL A 121 10.97 -9.44 14.39
N VAL A 122 9.86 -8.81 14.11
CA VAL A 122 8.57 -9.49 13.87
C VAL A 122 7.97 -9.19 12.50
N GLY A 123 8.65 -8.35 11.73
CA GLY A 123 8.20 -7.96 10.41
C GLY A 123 9.10 -6.93 9.75
N ARG A 124 8.66 -6.46 8.59
CA ARG A 124 9.33 -5.40 7.84
C ARG A 124 8.32 -4.43 7.24
N ALA A 125 8.67 -3.15 7.19
CA ALA A 125 7.88 -2.17 6.47
C ALA A 125 7.98 -2.42 4.95
N THR A 126 6.93 -2.08 4.23
CA THR A 126 6.93 -2.07 2.77
C THR A 126 7.10 -0.65 2.23
N GLY A 127 6.78 0.34 3.03
CA GLY A 127 7.01 1.76 2.76
C GLY A 127 6.21 2.64 3.70
N GLY A 128 6.51 3.92 3.70
CA GLY A 128 5.81 4.93 4.48
C GLY A 128 5.92 6.31 3.86
N ASP A 129 5.16 7.23 4.38
CA ASP A 129 5.18 8.64 4.02
C ASP A 129 4.34 9.44 5.03
N PHE A 130 4.46 10.74 5.01
CA PHE A 130 3.57 11.61 5.78
C PHE A 130 2.21 11.75 5.10
N GLY A 131 1.14 11.40 5.81
CA GLY A 131 -0.25 11.57 5.35
C GLY A 131 -0.74 12.97 5.67
N PHE A 132 -0.72 13.86 4.68
CA PHE A 132 -1.03 15.29 4.87
C PHE A 132 -2.48 15.56 5.28
N ARG A 133 -3.44 14.74 4.86
CA ARG A 133 -4.84 14.87 5.25
C ARG A 133 -5.10 14.40 6.67
N LEU A 134 -4.38 13.37 7.08
CA LEU A 134 -4.44 12.83 8.44
C LEU A 134 -3.52 13.57 9.41
N ASN A 135 -2.55 14.32 8.89
CA ASN A 135 -1.48 14.97 9.66
C ASN A 135 -0.69 13.97 10.53
N LYS A 136 -0.34 12.82 9.94
CA LYS A 136 0.31 11.70 10.62
C LYS A 136 1.32 11.02 9.71
N SER A 137 2.41 10.51 10.29
CA SER A 137 3.30 9.59 9.58
C SER A 137 2.67 8.20 9.53
N ILE A 138 2.57 7.63 8.34
CA ILE A 138 1.89 6.36 8.06
C ILE A 138 2.87 5.41 7.38
N ALA A 139 2.79 4.14 7.73
CA ALA A 139 3.52 3.08 7.05
C ALA A 139 2.64 1.86 6.80
N LEU A 140 2.97 1.13 5.74
CA LEU A 140 2.50 -0.23 5.52
C LEU A 140 3.64 -1.20 5.85
N GLY A 141 3.28 -2.37 6.38
CA GLY A 141 4.28 -3.39 6.70
C GLY A 141 3.68 -4.78 6.82
N MET A 142 4.52 -5.77 6.60
CA MET A 142 4.23 -7.18 6.81
C MET A 142 4.70 -7.57 8.20
N VAL A 143 3.80 -8.05 9.02
CA VAL A 143 4.09 -8.53 10.38
C VAL A 143 3.57 -9.95 10.58
N LYS A 144 4.02 -10.62 11.64
CA LYS A 144 3.47 -11.93 12.03
C LYS A 144 1.96 -11.82 12.26
N PRO A 145 1.15 -12.79 11.77
CA PRO A 145 -0.32 -12.70 11.80
C PRO A 145 -0.91 -12.50 13.20
N GLU A 146 -0.31 -13.11 14.24
CA GLU A 146 -0.76 -13.00 15.63
C GLU A 146 -0.64 -11.57 16.20
N LEU A 147 0.22 -10.75 15.61
CA LEU A 147 0.45 -9.35 16.00
C LEU A 147 -0.39 -8.37 15.17
N ALA A 148 -1.00 -8.81 14.07
CA ALA A 148 -1.77 -7.96 13.16
C ALA A 148 -3.15 -7.58 13.74
N LYS A 149 -3.15 -6.90 14.88
CA LYS A 149 -4.36 -6.46 15.58
C LYS A 149 -4.35 -4.96 15.74
N VAL A 150 -5.45 -4.31 15.39
CA VAL A 150 -5.63 -2.86 15.57
C VAL A 150 -5.38 -2.49 17.04
N GLY A 151 -4.64 -1.41 17.27
CA GLY A 151 -4.20 -0.95 18.58
C GLY A 151 -2.93 -1.63 19.10
N LYS A 152 -2.43 -2.70 18.46
CA LYS A 152 -1.14 -3.29 18.85
C LYS A 152 -0.02 -2.27 18.65
N LYS A 153 0.78 -2.09 19.70
CA LYS A 153 1.98 -1.25 19.66
C LYS A 153 3.20 -2.09 19.29
N LEU A 154 3.97 -1.57 18.36
CA LEU A 154 5.21 -2.12 17.84
C LEU A 154 6.27 -1.03 17.86
N LYS A 155 7.49 -1.36 17.46
CA LYS A 155 8.54 -0.39 17.21
C LYS A 155 9.10 -0.57 15.81
N ILE A 156 9.57 0.51 15.22
CA ILE A 156 10.19 0.50 13.89
C ILE A 156 11.50 1.26 13.94
N ASP A 157 12.53 0.73 13.31
CA ASP A 157 13.80 1.42 13.15
C ASP A 157 13.76 2.30 11.91
N ILE A 158 13.97 3.60 12.09
CA ILE A 158 14.07 4.57 11.00
C ILE A 158 15.41 5.28 11.16
N LEU A 159 16.32 5.05 10.23
CA LEU A 159 17.67 5.65 10.23
C LEU A 159 18.43 5.46 11.56
N GLY A 160 18.30 4.28 12.17
CA GLY A 160 18.96 3.94 13.44
C GLY A 160 18.29 4.47 14.70
N LYS A 161 17.09 5.06 14.56
CA LYS A 161 16.26 5.48 15.70
C LYS A 161 15.00 4.62 15.81
N MET A 162 14.71 4.17 17.03
CA MET A 162 13.51 3.41 17.31
C MET A 162 12.33 4.34 17.55
N HIS A 163 11.29 4.19 16.74
CA HIS A 163 10.03 4.91 16.87
C HIS A 163 8.91 3.96 17.29
N GLU A 164 7.97 4.46 18.09
CA GLU A 164 6.74 3.72 18.36
C GLU A 164 5.85 3.72 17.13
N ALA A 165 5.21 2.58 16.89
CA ALA A 165 4.24 2.39 15.82
C ALA A 165 2.97 1.76 16.39
N SER A 166 1.80 2.25 15.99
CA SER A 166 0.52 1.66 16.39
C SER A 166 -0.20 1.15 15.15
N ILE A 167 -0.60 -0.13 15.16
CA ILE A 167 -1.44 -0.67 14.08
C ILE A 167 -2.81 0.01 14.12
N VAL A 168 -3.22 0.54 12.99
CA VAL A 168 -4.51 1.21 12.79
C VAL A 168 -5.37 0.46 11.80
N GLU A 169 -6.65 0.83 11.70
CA GLU A 169 -7.55 0.30 10.68
C GLU A 169 -7.04 0.62 9.27
N ASP A 170 -7.30 -0.27 8.33
CA ASP A 170 -7.03 -0.03 6.92
C ASP A 170 -7.85 1.16 6.39
N SER A 171 -7.27 1.89 5.45
CA SER A 171 -7.86 3.12 4.91
C SER A 171 -8.19 4.14 6.01
N PRO A 172 -7.19 4.63 6.76
CA PRO A 172 -7.45 5.56 7.85
C PRO A 172 -8.10 6.89 7.42
N TYR A 173 -8.00 7.23 6.12
CA TYR A 173 -8.72 8.34 5.52
C TYR A 173 -9.90 7.85 4.68
N ASP A 174 -11.11 8.35 4.97
CA ASP A 174 -12.34 8.07 4.21
C ASP A 174 -12.56 6.56 3.91
N ALA A 175 -12.53 5.74 4.97
CA ALA A 175 -12.59 4.28 4.88
C ALA A 175 -13.77 3.76 4.01
N GLU A 176 -14.91 4.44 4.06
CA GLU A 176 -16.12 4.09 3.32
C GLU A 176 -16.19 4.69 1.91
N ASN A 177 -15.17 5.44 1.48
CA ASN A 177 -15.13 6.15 0.20
C ASN A 177 -16.30 7.12 -0.01
N LYS A 178 -16.80 7.75 1.04
CA LYS A 178 -17.90 8.71 0.94
C LYS A 178 -17.49 9.95 0.14
N LEU A 179 -16.30 10.48 0.41
CA LEU A 179 -15.77 11.64 -0.31
C LEU A 179 -15.43 11.32 -1.76
N LEU A 180 -14.98 10.09 -2.04
CA LEU A 180 -14.68 9.64 -3.39
C LEU A 180 -15.93 9.51 -4.26
N ARG A 181 -17.10 9.28 -3.65
CA ARG A 181 -18.39 9.04 -4.33
C ARG A 181 -19.33 10.25 -4.29
N ALA A 182 -18.90 11.32 -3.64
CA ALA A 182 -19.70 12.55 -3.50
C ALA A 182 -19.76 13.35 -4.80
#